data_ff6b325cead2611e1f14d386b13962fc
#
_entry.id   ff6b325cead2611e1f14d386b13962fc
#
_cell.length_a   1.000
_cell.length_b   1.000
_cell.length_c   1.000
_cell.angle_alpha   90.00
_cell.angle_beta   90.00
_cell.angle_gamma   90.00
#
_symmetry.space_group_name_H-M   'P 1'
#
loop_
_entity.id
_entity.type
_entity.pdbx_description
1 polymer ?
#
loop_
_entity_poly.entity_id
_entity_poly.type
_entity_poly.pdbx_seq_one_letter_code
_entity_poly.pdbx_strand_id
1 'polypeptide(L)'
;EQTEAFEEIADKVEQAQEDGSQAPEIPLTEEESILPEYGELFLQNPDMVGWIKIEGTNINYPVMQTPNEPNFYLKHNFEKEYSDLGVPYIQEDCDIASSDNLVIYGHHIKGQKMFGALESYKDKDFYGEHKVIQFDTLTQHGEYEIIAVFKTVAYSSEGFRYYDFINAENEDEFNAY
;
A
#
# COMPACT_ATOMS: atom_id res chain seq x y z
N GLU A 1 -9.30 -16.86 -9.56
CA GLU A 1 -9.42 -17.13 -8.09
C GLU A 1 -8.75 -16.03 -7.25
N GLN A 2 -7.40 -15.82 -7.28
CA GLN A 2 -6.75 -14.81 -6.40
C GLN A 2 -7.04 -13.36 -6.79
N THR A 3 -7.15 -13.05 -8.08
CA THR A 3 -7.55 -11.71 -8.54
C THR A 3 -8.99 -11.40 -8.14
N GLU A 4 -9.87 -12.36 -8.26
CA GLU A 4 -11.27 -12.27 -7.84
C GLU A 4 -11.41 -12.04 -6.33
N ALA A 5 -10.55 -12.66 -5.52
CA ALA A 5 -10.54 -12.44 -4.07
C ALA A 5 -10.18 -10.98 -3.71
N PHE A 6 -9.23 -10.36 -4.42
CA PHE A 6 -8.93 -8.94 -4.23
C PHE A 6 -10.08 -8.03 -4.68
N GLU A 7 -10.74 -8.36 -5.80
CA GLU A 7 -11.93 -7.63 -6.25
C GLU A 7 -13.06 -7.72 -5.20
N GLU A 8 -13.32 -8.91 -4.64
CA GLU A 8 -14.31 -9.08 -3.57
C GLU A 8 -13.99 -8.28 -2.30
N ILE A 9 -12.71 -8.20 -1.93
CA ILE A 9 -12.26 -7.40 -0.78
C ILE A 9 -12.43 -5.91 -1.08
N ALA A 10 -12.06 -5.46 -2.27
CA ALA A 10 -12.21 -4.07 -2.69
C ALA A 10 -13.67 -3.64 -2.76
N ASP A 11 -14.55 -4.49 -3.32
CA ASP A 11 -16.00 -4.24 -3.38
C ASP A 11 -16.59 -4.07 -1.98
N LYS A 12 -16.17 -4.84 -0.99
CA LYS A 12 -16.62 -4.69 0.41
C LYS A 12 -16.22 -3.35 1.01
N VAL A 13 -14.98 -2.90 0.74
CA VAL A 13 -14.52 -1.58 1.20
C VAL A 13 -15.34 -0.46 0.56
N GLU A 14 -15.53 -0.52 -0.76
CA GLU A 14 -16.31 0.49 -1.48
C GLU A 14 -17.78 0.52 -1.01
N GLN A 15 -18.41 -0.62 -0.79
CA GLN A 15 -19.76 -0.68 -0.24
C GLN A 15 -19.83 -0.09 1.18
N ALA A 16 -18.86 -0.38 2.03
CA ALA A 16 -18.82 0.17 3.39
C ALA A 16 -18.64 1.70 3.39
N GLN A 17 -17.86 2.24 2.45
CA GLN A 17 -17.73 3.68 2.25
C GLN A 17 -19.03 4.33 1.76
N GLU A 18 -19.73 3.72 0.80
CA GLU A 18 -21.00 4.24 0.25
C GLU A 18 -22.15 4.20 1.26
N ASP A 19 -22.28 3.10 2.01
CA ASP A 19 -23.35 2.89 2.97
C ASP A 19 -23.19 3.73 4.26
N GLY A 20 -22.07 4.43 4.42
CA GLY A 20 -21.72 5.14 5.65
C GLY A 20 -21.74 4.19 6.84
N SER A 21 -21.03 3.08 6.70
CA SER A 21 -21.09 1.91 7.57
C SER A 21 -21.22 2.27 9.05
N GLN A 22 -22.28 1.75 9.70
CA GLN A 22 -22.39 1.69 11.16
C GLN A 22 -21.59 0.51 11.72
N ALA A 23 -20.41 0.21 11.13
CA ALA A 23 -19.53 -0.79 11.69
C ALA A 23 -19.19 -0.42 13.14
N PRO A 24 -19.07 -1.40 14.04
CA PRO A 24 -18.68 -1.10 15.40
C PRO A 24 -17.34 -0.40 15.41
N GLU A 25 -17.24 0.68 16.17
CA GLU A 25 -16.00 1.41 16.35
C GLU A 25 -14.97 0.48 16.98
N ILE A 26 -13.88 0.21 16.25
CA ILE A 26 -12.78 -0.63 16.72
C ILE A 26 -11.66 0.30 17.16
N PRO A 27 -11.42 0.45 18.47
CA PRO A 27 -10.34 1.28 18.95
C PRO A 27 -8.99 0.65 18.62
N LEU A 28 -8.11 1.42 17.99
CA LEU A 28 -6.73 1.06 17.73
C LEU A 28 -5.83 1.53 18.88
N THR A 29 -6.10 2.74 19.39
CA THR A 29 -5.48 3.35 20.56
C THR A 29 -6.55 3.97 21.48
N GLU A 30 -6.13 4.66 22.56
CA GLU A 30 -7.08 5.40 23.43
C GLU A 30 -7.71 6.62 22.70
N GLU A 31 -7.08 7.11 21.64
CA GLU A 31 -7.47 8.33 20.93
C GLU A 31 -7.91 8.07 19.47
N GLU A 32 -7.61 6.88 18.90
CA GLU A 32 -7.84 6.57 17.50
C GLU A 32 -8.67 5.30 17.33
N SER A 33 -9.62 5.36 16.40
CA SER A 33 -10.42 4.21 15.97
C SER A 33 -10.12 3.88 14.51
N ILE A 34 -10.26 2.61 14.17
CA ILE A 34 -10.14 2.14 12.79
C ILE A 34 -11.29 2.72 11.96
N LEU A 35 -10.97 3.18 10.75
CA LEU A 35 -11.96 3.63 9.77
C LEU A 35 -12.99 2.50 9.53
N PRO A 36 -14.30 2.81 9.52
CA PRO A 36 -15.37 1.80 9.48
C PRO A 36 -15.23 0.79 8.34
N GLU A 37 -14.81 1.23 7.18
CA GLU A 37 -14.63 0.41 5.98
C GLU A 37 -13.52 -0.64 6.11
N TYR A 38 -12.54 -0.43 7.00
CA TYR A 38 -11.42 -1.35 7.20
C TYR A 38 -11.60 -2.27 8.41
N GLY A 39 -12.58 -2.00 9.26
CA GLY A 39 -12.76 -2.70 10.52
C GLY A 39 -12.91 -4.20 10.39
N GLU A 40 -13.77 -4.67 9.48
CA GLU A 40 -14.00 -6.11 9.25
C GLU A 40 -12.73 -6.81 8.69
N LEU A 41 -11.99 -6.15 7.81
CA LEU A 41 -10.76 -6.69 7.23
C LEU A 41 -9.66 -6.78 8.27
N PHE A 42 -9.51 -5.75 9.09
CA PHE A 42 -8.56 -5.76 10.20
C PHE A 42 -8.83 -6.89 11.20
N LEU A 43 -10.09 -7.15 11.52
CA LEU A 43 -10.45 -8.27 12.39
C LEU A 43 -10.15 -9.64 11.77
N GLN A 44 -10.19 -9.75 10.44
CA GLN A 44 -9.80 -10.97 9.71
C GLN A 44 -8.29 -11.15 9.68
N ASN A 45 -7.55 -10.05 9.45
CA ASN A 45 -6.09 -10.07 9.42
C ASN A 45 -5.49 -8.79 10.03
N PRO A 46 -5.06 -8.84 11.32
CA PRO A 46 -4.47 -7.69 12.01
C PRO A 46 -3.11 -7.22 11.49
N ASP A 47 -2.50 -7.93 10.53
CA ASP A 47 -1.29 -7.46 9.84
C ASP A 47 -1.62 -6.37 8.80
N MET A 48 -2.90 -6.12 8.53
CA MET A 48 -3.33 -5.02 7.68
C MET A 48 -3.02 -3.69 8.38
N VAL A 49 -2.39 -2.78 7.65
CA VAL A 49 -1.95 -1.47 8.15
C VAL A 49 -2.49 -0.31 7.33
N GLY A 50 -3.09 -0.58 6.18
CA GLY A 50 -3.67 0.44 5.32
C GLY A 50 -4.24 -0.11 4.02
N TRP A 51 -4.57 0.81 3.13
CA TRP A 51 -5.15 0.54 1.82
C TRP A 51 -4.53 1.42 0.75
N ILE A 52 -4.19 0.86 -0.42
CA ILE A 52 -3.65 1.62 -1.54
C ILE A 52 -4.58 1.55 -2.75
N LYS A 53 -4.92 2.70 -3.32
CA LYS A 53 -5.73 2.80 -4.53
C LYS A 53 -5.15 3.83 -5.50
N ILE A 54 -5.15 3.50 -6.79
CA ILE A 54 -4.88 4.45 -7.86
C ILE A 54 -6.06 4.40 -8.82
N GLU A 55 -6.84 5.46 -8.86
CA GLU A 55 -8.04 5.56 -9.70
C GLU A 55 -7.70 5.33 -11.18
N GLY A 56 -8.57 4.62 -11.90
CA GLY A 56 -8.36 4.26 -13.30
C GLY A 56 -7.35 3.12 -13.53
N THR A 57 -6.89 2.46 -12.47
CA THR A 57 -6.03 1.27 -12.52
C THR A 57 -6.63 0.11 -11.74
N ASN A 58 -6.00 -1.07 -11.83
CA ASN A 58 -6.35 -2.22 -10.99
C ASN A 58 -5.68 -2.17 -9.60
N ILE A 59 -4.98 -1.09 -9.25
CA ILE A 59 -4.38 -0.94 -7.91
C ILE A 59 -5.49 -0.50 -6.95
N ASN A 60 -5.98 -1.44 -6.17
CA ASN A 60 -7.01 -1.28 -5.16
C ASN A 60 -6.88 -2.45 -4.17
N TYR A 61 -5.94 -2.33 -3.22
CA TYR A 61 -5.45 -3.45 -2.41
C TYR A 61 -5.24 -3.08 -0.95
N PRO A 62 -5.46 -4.03 -0.01
CA PRO A 62 -4.94 -3.89 1.34
C PRO A 62 -3.41 -3.79 1.32
N VAL A 63 -2.86 -3.09 2.29
CA VAL A 63 -1.42 -3.00 2.54
C VAL A 63 -1.12 -3.62 3.89
N MET A 64 -0.16 -4.54 3.90
CA MET A 64 0.19 -5.35 5.06
C MET A 64 1.53 -4.94 5.65
N GLN A 65 1.78 -5.32 6.90
CA GLN A 65 3.13 -5.20 7.49
C GLN A 65 3.37 -6.29 8.53
N THR A 66 4.55 -6.92 8.46
CA THR A 66 5.02 -7.93 9.42
C THR A 66 6.46 -7.59 9.84
N PRO A 67 6.66 -6.68 10.82
CA PRO A 67 8.01 -6.21 11.19
C PRO A 67 8.96 -7.33 11.64
N ASN A 68 8.41 -8.39 12.25
CA ASN A 68 9.19 -9.52 12.75
C ASN A 68 9.41 -10.65 11.72
N GLU A 69 8.77 -10.56 10.55
CA GLU A 69 8.84 -11.56 9.49
C GLU A 69 8.93 -10.87 8.12
N PRO A 70 10.11 -10.27 7.79
CA PRO A 70 10.30 -9.52 6.57
C PRO A 70 9.89 -10.30 5.32
N ASN A 71 9.26 -9.59 4.37
CA ASN A 71 8.82 -10.14 3.10
C ASN A 71 7.79 -11.29 3.18
N PHE A 72 7.11 -11.50 4.32
CA PHE A 72 6.08 -12.54 4.45
C PHE A 72 5.05 -12.43 3.32
N TYR A 73 4.49 -11.24 3.11
CA TYR A 73 3.46 -10.98 2.10
C TYR A 73 3.97 -10.92 0.65
N LEU A 74 5.27 -11.09 0.43
CA LEU A 74 5.81 -11.31 -0.92
C LEU A 74 5.24 -12.60 -1.54
N LYS A 75 4.94 -13.61 -0.70
CA LYS A 75 4.48 -14.94 -1.13
C LYS A 75 3.25 -15.44 -0.38
N HIS A 76 2.51 -14.55 0.27
CA HIS A 76 1.27 -14.89 0.95
C HIS A 76 0.14 -13.93 0.56
N ASN A 77 -1.09 -14.45 0.48
CA ASN A 77 -2.29 -13.67 0.26
C ASN A 77 -2.79 -13.04 1.56
N PHE A 78 -3.93 -12.35 1.50
CA PHE A 78 -4.54 -11.71 2.66
C PHE A 78 -4.90 -12.71 3.77
N GLU A 79 -5.28 -13.93 3.42
CA GLU A 79 -5.61 -15.04 4.33
C GLU A 79 -4.37 -15.75 4.88
N LYS A 80 -3.16 -15.25 4.60
CA LYS A 80 -1.88 -15.86 4.99
C LYS A 80 -1.58 -17.21 4.32
N GLU A 81 -2.27 -17.53 3.23
CA GLU A 81 -1.99 -18.71 2.43
C GLU A 81 -0.92 -18.38 1.37
N TYR A 82 -0.19 -19.42 0.94
CA TYR A 82 0.80 -19.25 -0.11
C TYR A 82 0.19 -18.69 -1.40
N SER A 83 0.81 -17.65 -1.95
CA SER A 83 0.37 -16.94 -3.14
C SER A 83 1.56 -16.40 -3.94
N ASP A 84 1.63 -16.74 -5.22
CA ASP A 84 2.63 -16.14 -6.12
C ASP A 84 2.36 -14.65 -6.43
N LEU A 85 1.15 -14.17 -6.20
CA LEU A 85 0.80 -12.75 -6.37
C LEU A 85 1.22 -11.91 -5.16
N GLY A 86 1.24 -12.52 -3.96
CA GLY A 86 1.44 -11.79 -2.72
C GLY A 86 0.34 -10.75 -2.45
N VAL A 87 0.60 -9.86 -1.52
CA VAL A 87 -0.18 -8.64 -1.23
C VAL A 87 0.79 -7.48 -1.08
N PRO A 88 0.46 -6.24 -1.46
CA PRO A 88 1.30 -5.09 -1.15
C PRO A 88 1.62 -5.00 0.35
N TYR A 89 2.87 -4.68 0.68
CA TYR A 89 3.31 -4.61 2.06
C TYR A 89 4.35 -3.54 2.28
N ILE A 90 4.38 -2.98 3.48
CA ILE A 90 5.34 -1.97 3.92
C ILE A 90 6.62 -2.66 4.38
N GLN A 91 7.76 -2.03 4.07
CA GLN A 91 9.07 -2.46 4.55
C GLN A 91 9.07 -2.56 6.08
N GLU A 92 9.76 -3.56 6.60
CA GLU A 92 9.77 -3.90 8.03
C GLU A 92 10.27 -2.77 8.95
N ASP A 93 11.20 -1.94 8.46
CA ASP A 93 11.82 -0.85 9.23
C ASP A 93 10.99 0.45 9.20
N CYS A 94 9.93 0.52 8.39
CA CYS A 94 9.05 1.67 8.36
C CYS A 94 8.07 1.65 9.53
N ASP A 95 7.82 2.81 10.10
CA ASP A 95 6.74 3.07 11.05
C ASP A 95 5.74 4.04 10.39
N ILE A 96 4.48 3.61 10.26
CA ILE A 96 3.45 4.37 9.54
C ILE A 96 3.19 5.74 10.16
N ALA A 97 3.33 5.86 11.47
CA ALA A 97 3.03 7.09 12.20
C ALA A 97 4.19 8.08 12.21
N SER A 98 5.43 7.61 12.05
CA SER A 98 6.61 8.43 12.34
C SER A 98 7.72 8.42 11.30
N SER A 99 7.71 7.48 10.34
CA SER A 99 8.75 7.46 9.31
C SER A 99 8.59 8.59 8.29
N ASP A 100 9.72 9.22 7.91
CA ASP A 100 9.76 10.25 6.87
C ASP A 100 9.47 9.68 5.48
N ASN A 101 9.75 8.39 5.27
CA ASN A 101 9.49 7.68 4.03
C ASN A 101 8.87 6.31 4.30
N LEU A 102 7.78 6.00 3.59
CA LEU A 102 7.13 4.69 3.60
C LEU A 102 7.43 3.96 2.29
N VAL A 103 8.11 2.83 2.38
CA VAL A 103 8.40 1.99 1.22
C VAL A 103 7.38 0.87 1.14
N ILE A 104 6.54 0.89 0.09
CA ILE A 104 5.53 -0.12 -0.17
C ILE A 104 5.98 -1.01 -1.32
N TYR A 105 6.11 -2.30 -1.06
CA TYR A 105 6.44 -3.31 -2.06
C TYR A 105 5.18 -3.97 -2.64
N GLY A 106 5.26 -4.32 -3.90
CA GLY A 106 4.22 -5.10 -4.57
C GLY A 106 4.77 -5.78 -5.82
N HIS A 107 4.26 -6.94 -6.15
CA HIS A 107 4.67 -7.65 -7.37
C HIS A 107 4.32 -6.89 -8.63
N HIS A 108 5.25 -6.83 -9.57
CA HIS A 108 5.01 -6.41 -10.95
C HIS A 108 4.55 -7.63 -11.77
N ILE A 109 3.26 -7.79 -11.99
CA ILE A 109 2.68 -8.90 -12.75
C ILE A 109 2.19 -8.41 -14.12
N LYS A 110 2.45 -9.19 -15.18
CA LYS A 110 1.94 -8.90 -16.53
C LYS A 110 0.41 -8.82 -16.54
N GLY A 111 -0.13 -7.99 -17.44
CA GLY A 111 -1.58 -7.79 -17.57
C GLY A 111 -2.14 -6.83 -16.51
N GLN A 112 -1.33 -5.87 -16.08
CA GLN A 112 -1.72 -4.81 -15.13
C GLN A 112 -2.13 -5.31 -13.74
N LYS A 113 -1.77 -6.55 -13.38
CA LYS A 113 -2.05 -7.09 -12.06
C LYS A 113 -1.03 -6.59 -11.04
N MET A 114 -1.47 -6.46 -9.81
CA MET A 114 -0.67 -5.90 -8.72
C MET A 114 -0.07 -4.55 -9.13
N PHE A 115 1.20 -4.28 -8.87
CA PHE A 115 1.88 -3.06 -9.31
C PHE A 115 2.32 -3.08 -10.80
N GLY A 116 1.92 -4.11 -11.56
CA GLY A 116 2.11 -4.12 -13.01
C GLY A 116 1.37 -2.99 -13.73
N ALA A 117 0.29 -2.46 -13.15
CA ALA A 117 -0.44 -1.29 -13.68
C ALA A 117 0.43 -0.01 -13.71
N LEU A 118 1.46 0.10 -12.87
CA LEU A 118 2.39 1.24 -12.87
C LEU A 118 3.18 1.38 -14.19
N GLU A 119 3.23 0.34 -15.03
CA GLU A 119 3.81 0.47 -16.38
C GLU A 119 3.07 1.46 -17.28
N SER A 120 1.79 1.74 -17.00
CA SER A 120 1.00 2.72 -17.74
C SER A 120 1.54 4.15 -17.60
N TYR A 121 2.26 4.45 -16.54
CA TYR A 121 2.91 5.75 -16.31
C TYR A 121 4.06 6.07 -17.25
N LYS A 122 4.45 5.16 -18.15
CA LYS A 122 5.31 5.47 -19.30
C LYS A 122 4.65 6.42 -20.29
N ASP A 123 3.31 6.45 -20.30
CA ASP A 123 2.51 7.38 -21.07
C ASP A 123 2.27 8.67 -20.28
N LYS A 124 2.60 9.82 -20.90
CA LYS A 124 2.43 11.13 -20.27
C LYS A 124 0.97 11.54 -20.12
N ASP A 125 0.11 11.12 -21.03
CA ASP A 125 -1.31 11.43 -20.97
C ASP A 125 -1.93 10.63 -19.84
N PHE A 126 -1.55 9.36 -19.66
CA PHE A 126 -1.94 8.57 -18.51
C PHE A 126 -1.50 9.20 -17.20
N TYR A 127 -0.23 9.63 -17.08
CA TYR A 127 0.24 10.36 -15.90
C TYR A 127 -0.57 11.63 -15.65
N GLY A 128 -0.92 12.37 -16.74
CA GLY A 128 -1.71 13.59 -16.63
C GLY A 128 -3.09 13.40 -15.99
N GLU A 129 -3.69 12.22 -16.19
CA GLU A 129 -5.02 11.86 -15.70
C GLU A 129 -5.00 11.14 -14.34
N HIS A 130 -3.88 10.50 -13.97
CA HIS A 130 -3.75 9.64 -12.79
C HIS A 130 -2.57 10.07 -11.89
N LYS A 131 -2.62 11.30 -11.36
CA LYS A 131 -1.51 11.90 -10.59
C LYS A 131 -1.52 11.56 -9.11
N VAL A 132 -2.59 10.99 -8.59
CA VAL A 132 -2.81 10.80 -7.18
C VAL A 132 -2.80 9.32 -6.83
N ILE A 133 -2.06 8.99 -5.80
CA ILE A 133 -2.16 7.73 -5.07
C ILE A 133 -2.98 8.01 -3.82
N GLN A 134 -4.06 7.27 -3.62
CA GLN A 134 -4.73 7.20 -2.34
C GLN A 134 -4.03 6.13 -1.50
N PHE A 135 -3.53 6.51 -0.35
CA PHE A 135 -3.01 5.58 0.64
C PHE A 135 -3.60 5.93 1.99
N ASP A 136 -4.51 5.11 2.43
CA ASP A 136 -5.16 5.23 3.72
C ASP A 136 -4.39 4.39 4.75
N THR A 137 -4.14 4.97 5.91
CA THR A 137 -3.84 4.17 7.10
C THR A 137 -5.12 3.58 7.66
N LEU A 138 -5.03 2.78 8.71
CA LEU A 138 -6.25 2.28 9.36
C LEU A 138 -7.12 3.38 9.98
N THR A 139 -6.56 4.56 10.25
CA THR A 139 -7.22 5.64 11.00
C THR A 139 -7.43 6.92 10.20
N GLN A 140 -6.79 7.07 9.04
CA GLN A 140 -6.81 8.32 8.27
C GLN A 140 -6.76 8.06 6.77
N HIS A 141 -7.54 8.83 6.01
CA HIS A 141 -7.41 8.91 4.55
C HIS A 141 -6.23 9.79 4.16
N GLY A 142 -5.51 9.38 3.11
CA GLY A 142 -4.37 10.11 2.59
C GLY A 142 -4.34 10.16 1.06
N GLU A 143 -3.95 11.31 0.52
CA GLU A 143 -3.72 11.52 -0.91
C GLU A 143 -2.28 11.97 -1.14
N TYR A 144 -1.60 11.34 -2.08
CA TYR A 144 -0.20 11.58 -2.40
C TYR A 144 -0.03 11.90 -3.86
N GLU A 145 0.61 13.01 -4.19
CA GLU A 145 0.90 13.37 -5.57
C GLU A 145 2.13 12.58 -6.08
N ILE A 146 1.98 11.97 -7.26
CA ILE A 146 3.08 11.26 -7.91
C ILE A 146 4.07 12.28 -8.47
N ILE A 147 5.25 12.37 -7.88
CA ILE A 147 6.32 13.28 -8.32
C ILE A 147 7.28 12.65 -9.33
N ALA A 148 7.44 11.32 -9.31
CA ALA A 148 8.28 10.60 -10.25
C ALA A 148 7.84 9.15 -10.41
N VAL A 149 7.99 8.61 -11.62
CA VAL A 149 7.90 7.17 -11.91
C VAL A 149 9.11 6.77 -12.74
N PHE A 150 9.85 5.78 -12.28
CA PHE A 150 11.07 5.35 -12.95
C PHE A 150 11.23 3.82 -12.90
N LYS A 151 12.06 3.31 -13.78
CA LYS A 151 12.44 1.89 -13.79
C LYS A 151 13.95 1.78 -13.57
N THR A 152 14.34 1.05 -12.56
CA THR A 152 15.73 0.85 -12.19
C THR A 152 16.00 -0.62 -11.89
N VAL A 153 17.28 -0.98 -11.73
CA VAL A 153 17.70 -2.31 -11.28
C VAL A 153 17.83 -2.27 -9.78
N ALA A 154 17.00 -3.02 -9.09
CA ALA A 154 17.10 -3.19 -7.66
C ALA A 154 18.37 -3.95 -7.27
N TYR A 155 18.91 -3.66 -6.09
CA TYR A 155 20.08 -4.33 -5.50
C TYR A 155 21.39 -4.16 -6.30
N SER A 156 21.46 -3.19 -7.21
CA SER A 156 22.72 -2.85 -7.86
C SER A 156 23.52 -1.89 -6.99
N SER A 157 24.86 -1.94 -7.10
CA SER A 157 25.75 -0.93 -6.48
C SER A 157 25.69 0.42 -7.20
N GLU A 158 24.97 0.49 -8.31
CA GLU A 158 24.80 1.67 -9.15
C GLU A 158 23.32 2.09 -9.11
N GLY A 159 23.07 3.39 -8.97
CA GLY A 159 21.74 3.99 -8.99
C GLY A 159 21.23 4.43 -7.62
N PHE A 160 20.08 5.06 -7.63
CA PHE A 160 19.44 5.59 -6.43
C PHE A 160 18.73 4.46 -5.66
N ARG A 161 19.14 4.28 -4.41
CA ARG A 161 18.63 3.21 -3.52
C ARG A 161 17.50 3.76 -2.65
N TYR A 162 16.34 4.04 -3.26
CA TYR A 162 15.17 4.64 -2.63
C TYR A 162 14.65 3.86 -1.39
N TYR A 163 14.95 2.57 -1.32
CA TYR A 163 14.52 1.68 -0.23
C TYR A 163 15.45 1.70 1.00
N ASP A 164 16.59 2.38 0.94
CA ASP A 164 17.51 2.49 2.08
C ASP A 164 17.19 3.70 2.97
N PHE A 165 16.38 4.63 2.50
CA PHE A 165 16.02 5.82 3.25
C PHE A 165 14.64 5.62 3.91
N ILE A 166 14.59 5.65 5.23
CA ILE A 166 13.37 5.55 6.02
C ILE A 166 13.18 6.81 6.87
N ASN A 167 14.21 7.23 7.59
CA ASN A 167 14.21 8.42 8.43
C ASN A 167 15.48 9.22 8.23
N ALA A 168 15.35 10.54 8.21
CA ALA A 168 16.48 11.46 8.21
C ALA A 168 16.92 11.78 9.64
N GLU A 169 18.22 11.84 9.89
CA GLU A 169 18.76 12.29 11.18
C GLU A 169 18.68 13.83 11.32
N ASN A 170 18.58 14.54 10.18
CA ASN A 170 18.56 16.00 10.12
C ASN A 170 18.02 16.48 8.76
N GLU A 171 17.76 17.81 8.66
CA GLU A 171 17.21 18.44 7.47
C GLU A 171 18.13 18.33 6.23
N ASP A 172 19.45 18.34 6.42
CA ASP A 172 20.39 18.22 5.29
C ASP A 172 20.33 16.82 4.68
N GLU A 173 20.15 15.78 5.49
CA GLU A 173 19.97 14.40 5.03
C GLU A 173 18.63 14.23 4.34
N PHE A 174 17.55 14.78 4.90
CA PHE A 174 16.25 14.79 4.26
C PHE A 174 16.26 15.45 2.88
N ASN A 175 16.93 16.61 2.77
CA ASN A 175 17.03 17.35 1.50
C ASN A 175 17.95 16.69 0.47
N ALA A 176 18.85 15.79 0.90
CA ALA A 176 19.73 15.05 0.01
C ALA A 176 19.05 13.83 -0.64
N TYR A 177 17.98 13.33 -0.02
CA TYR A 177 17.14 12.25 -0.53
C TYR A 177 16.16 12.76 -1.58
#